data_36b745966eaf338e13a0f3852289a38d
#
_entry.id   36b745966eaf338e13a0f3852289a38d
#
_cell.length_a   1.000
_cell.length_b   1.000
_cell.length_c   1.000
_cell.angle_alpha   90.00
_cell.angle_beta   90.00
_cell.angle_gamma   90.00
#
_symmetry.space_group_name_H-M   'P 1'
#
loop_
_entity.id
_entity.type
_entity.pdbx_description
1 polymer ?
#
loop_
_entity_poly.entity_id
_entity_poly.type
_entity_poly.pdbx_seq_one_letter_code
_entity_poly.pdbx_strand_id
1 'polypeptide(L)'
;MKYYLVAGEASGDLHDSKLMRALKKKDPNADFRYYGGDKMQSEGGVLVRHFRDTAVMGFINVALNLRKILSNIEFCKKDLKEYNPDALILIDYPGFNLKIAKYAKEELGLRVIYYIPPKIWAWKEHRVEQIKKYVDEVYAIFPFEVDFYAKHGVKATYVGNPCVQSILQRNITPKEEFLKNNALEDKPIVALLPGSRAQEVKSSLPIYKALLGEKFKDYQFVLAATSAVKPELYSDAGDLKLV
;
A
#
# COMPACT_ATOMS: atom_id res chain seq x y z
N MET A 1 -8.05 -2.49 23.50
CA MET A 1 -8.94 -1.74 22.57
C MET A 1 -9.25 -2.56 21.33
N LYS A 2 -10.41 -2.30 20.72
CA LYS A 2 -10.82 -2.87 19.42
C LYS A 2 -10.44 -1.92 18.29
N TYR A 3 -9.69 -2.41 17.31
CA TYR A 3 -9.26 -1.64 16.17
C TYR A 3 -9.82 -2.23 14.88
N TYR A 4 -10.35 -1.36 14.00
CA TYR A 4 -10.73 -1.75 12.65
C TYR A 4 -9.79 -1.05 11.65
N LEU A 5 -9.07 -1.83 10.83
CA LEU A 5 -8.10 -1.28 9.88
C LEU A 5 -8.54 -1.53 8.44
N VAL A 6 -8.23 -0.59 7.54
CA VAL A 6 -8.57 -0.75 6.11
C VAL A 6 -7.38 -0.40 5.23
N ALA A 7 -6.73 -1.45 4.72
CA ALA A 7 -5.68 -1.40 3.70
C ALA A 7 -6.20 -1.98 2.38
N GLY A 8 -6.10 -1.22 1.31
CA GLY A 8 -6.63 -1.59 -0.01
C GLY A 8 -5.61 -2.20 -0.98
N GLU A 9 -4.34 -2.31 -0.60
CA GLU A 9 -3.27 -2.84 -1.45
C GLU A 9 -2.08 -3.37 -0.65
N ALA A 10 -1.13 -4.02 -1.33
CA ALA A 10 0.01 -4.67 -0.71
C ALA A 10 0.92 -3.73 0.12
N SER A 11 1.04 -2.47 -0.28
CA SER A 11 1.79 -1.45 0.49
C SER A 11 1.09 -1.13 1.81
N GLY A 12 -0.24 -0.97 1.79
CA GLY A 12 -1.05 -0.79 2.99
C GLY A 12 -0.95 -1.98 3.93
N ASP A 13 -1.07 -3.21 3.42
CA ASP A 13 -0.89 -4.45 4.20
C ASP A 13 0.46 -4.50 4.91
N LEU A 14 1.55 -4.12 4.23
CA LEU A 14 2.88 -4.04 4.83
C LEU A 14 2.95 -2.98 5.95
N HIS A 15 2.37 -1.81 5.75
CA HIS A 15 2.46 -0.73 6.72
C HIS A 15 1.56 -0.98 7.93
N ASP A 16 0.33 -1.46 7.70
CA ASP A 16 -0.60 -1.80 8.77
C ASP A 16 -0.13 -3.02 9.58
N SER A 17 0.53 -4.00 9.00
CA SER A 17 1.11 -5.11 9.77
C SER A 17 2.14 -4.60 10.80
N LYS A 18 2.98 -3.63 10.41
CA LYS A 18 3.93 -3.00 11.34
C LYS A 18 3.22 -2.16 12.41
N LEU A 19 2.14 -1.45 12.03
CA LEU A 19 1.33 -0.69 12.96
C LEU A 19 0.63 -1.63 13.98
N MET A 20 0.02 -2.73 13.53
CA MET A 20 -0.58 -3.74 14.40
C MET A 20 0.43 -4.29 15.42
N ARG A 21 1.64 -4.62 14.96
CA ARG A 21 2.74 -5.06 15.84
C ARG A 21 3.13 -4.00 16.87
N ALA A 22 3.17 -2.73 16.48
CA ALA A 22 3.48 -1.64 17.40
C ALA A 22 2.34 -1.39 18.41
N LEU A 23 1.08 -1.47 17.95
CA LEU A 23 -0.09 -1.33 18.82
C LEU A 23 -0.14 -2.45 19.87
N LYS A 24 0.12 -3.71 19.50
CA LYS A 24 0.18 -4.83 20.46
C LYS A 24 1.21 -4.64 21.57
N LYS A 25 2.35 -3.99 21.25
CA LYS A 25 3.35 -3.68 22.27
C LYS A 25 2.85 -2.66 23.31
N LYS A 26 1.91 -1.80 22.92
CA LYS A 26 1.35 -0.75 23.78
C LYS A 26 0.01 -1.16 24.40
N ASP A 27 -0.75 -1.98 23.71
CA ASP A 27 -2.03 -2.54 24.12
C ASP A 27 -1.98 -4.06 23.92
N PRO A 28 -1.51 -4.85 24.92
CA PRO A 28 -1.43 -6.32 24.81
C PRO A 28 -2.79 -6.99 24.57
N ASN A 29 -3.89 -6.32 24.92
CA ASN A 29 -5.26 -6.78 24.69
C ASN A 29 -5.89 -6.18 23.42
N ALA A 30 -5.09 -5.65 22.50
CA ALA A 30 -5.56 -5.13 21.23
C ALA A 30 -6.27 -6.24 20.43
N ASP A 31 -7.52 -5.99 20.06
CA ASP A 31 -8.31 -6.83 19.17
C ASP A 31 -8.41 -6.17 17.80
N PHE A 32 -8.07 -6.93 16.74
CA PHE A 32 -7.98 -6.41 15.38
C PHE A 32 -8.95 -7.10 14.44
N ARG A 33 -9.69 -6.30 13.70
CA ARG A 33 -10.51 -6.72 12.56
C ARG A 33 -10.17 -5.83 11.36
N TYR A 34 -9.97 -6.41 10.16
CA TYR A 34 -9.38 -5.61 9.09
C TYR A 34 -9.65 -6.10 7.67
N TYR A 35 -9.58 -5.18 6.74
CA TYR A 35 -9.30 -5.37 5.33
C TYR A 35 -7.79 -5.27 5.14
N GLY A 36 -7.15 -6.27 4.55
CA GLY A 36 -5.69 -6.30 4.43
C GLY A 36 -5.20 -7.48 3.63
N GLY A 37 -4.08 -8.05 3.99
CA GLY A 37 -3.50 -9.21 3.33
C GLY A 37 -2.71 -10.12 4.27
N ASP A 38 -1.83 -10.91 3.67
CA ASP A 38 -1.08 -11.96 4.34
C ASP A 38 -0.17 -11.43 5.47
N LYS A 39 0.35 -10.19 5.31
CA LYS A 39 1.25 -9.59 6.33
C LYS A 39 0.48 -9.16 7.58
N MET A 40 -0.68 -8.54 7.42
CA MET A 40 -1.55 -8.24 8.55
C MET A 40 -2.06 -9.53 9.19
N GLN A 41 -2.40 -10.54 8.39
CA GLN A 41 -2.85 -11.83 8.89
C GLN A 41 -1.79 -12.53 9.74
N SER A 42 -0.51 -12.42 9.40
CA SER A 42 0.58 -12.95 10.22
C SER A 42 0.70 -12.27 11.59
N GLU A 43 0.17 -11.06 11.74
CA GLU A 43 0.09 -10.37 13.04
C GLU A 43 -1.13 -10.79 13.87
N GLY A 44 -2.03 -11.64 13.35
CA GLY A 44 -3.25 -12.09 14.02
C GLY A 44 -4.45 -11.15 13.85
N GLY A 45 -5.51 -11.40 14.62
CA GLY A 45 -6.80 -10.73 14.43
C GLY A 45 -7.64 -11.41 13.35
N VAL A 46 -8.70 -10.72 12.88
CA VAL A 46 -9.66 -11.26 11.92
C VAL A 46 -9.53 -10.55 10.57
N LEU A 47 -9.03 -11.26 9.57
CA LEU A 47 -9.05 -10.79 8.17
C LEU A 47 -10.49 -10.92 7.62
N VAL A 48 -11.15 -9.78 7.39
CA VAL A 48 -12.52 -9.71 6.88
C VAL A 48 -12.54 -9.91 5.37
N ARG A 49 -11.64 -9.21 4.67
CA ARG A 49 -11.44 -9.33 3.23
C ARG A 49 -9.99 -9.11 2.84
N HIS A 50 -9.51 -9.95 1.94
CA HIS A 50 -8.19 -9.78 1.36
C HIS A 50 -8.20 -8.67 0.29
N PHE A 51 -7.18 -7.80 0.27
CA PHE A 51 -7.12 -6.69 -0.70
C PHE A 51 -7.12 -7.17 -2.16
N ARG A 52 -6.60 -8.37 -2.45
CA ARG A 52 -6.66 -8.98 -3.80
C ARG A 52 -8.09 -9.17 -4.30
N ASP A 53 -9.05 -9.41 -3.40
CA ASP A 53 -10.46 -9.61 -3.75
C ASP A 53 -11.22 -8.30 -3.91
N THR A 54 -10.72 -7.22 -3.31
CA THR A 54 -11.36 -5.90 -3.29
C THR A 54 -10.72 -4.90 -4.24
N ALA A 55 -9.46 -5.12 -4.64
CA ALA A 55 -8.73 -4.22 -5.52
C ALA A 55 -9.31 -4.21 -6.94
N VAL A 56 -9.96 -3.10 -7.30
CA VAL A 56 -10.35 -2.78 -8.68
C VAL A 56 -9.52 -1.60 -9.13
N MET A 57 -8.57 -1.84 -10.03
CA MET A 57 -7.64 -0.81 -10.51
C MET A 57 -7.88 -0.47 -11.98
N GLY A 58 -7.67 0.81 -12.32
CA GLY A 58 -7.87 1.35 -13.67
C GLY A 58 -9.30 1.86 -13.92
N PHE A 59 -9.43 2.95 -14.69
CA PHE A 59 -10.71 3.62 -14.94
C PHE A 59 -11.75 2.71 -15.62
N ILE A 60 -11.33 1.90 -16.58
CA ILE A 60 -12.21 0.97 -17.29
C ILE A 60 -12.69 -0.14 -16.33
N ASN A 61 -11.79 -0.66 -15.52
CA ASN A 61 -12.13 -1.71 -14.54
C ASN A 61 -13.04 -1.18 -13.42
N VAL A 62 -12.92 0.09 -13.03
CA VAL A 62 -13.79 0.72 -12.03
C VAL A 62 -15.23 0.80 -12.55
N ALA A 63 -15.44 1.23 -13.81
CA ALA A 63 -16.77 1.32 -14.40
C ALA A 63 -17.45 -0.06 -14.51
N LEU A 64 -16.71 -1.08 -14.97
CA LEU A 64 -17.20 -2.45 -15.09
C LEU A 64 -17.48 -3.14 -13.74
N ASN A 65 -16.78 -2.74 -12.68
CA ASN A 65 -16.88 -3.35 -11.36
C ASN A 65 -17.58 -2.47 -10.31
N LEU A 66 -18.31 -1.44 -10.74
CA LEU A 66 -18.96 -0.49 -9.84
C LEU A 66 -19.87 -1.20 -8.81
N ARG A 67 -20.66 -2.20 -9.24
CA ARG A 67 -21.51 -3.00 -8.35
C ARG A 67 -20.69 -3.72 -7.27
N LYS A 68 -19.53 -4.30 -7.63
CA LYS A 68 -18.64 -4.97 -6.68
C LYS A 68 -18.05 -3.99 -5.68
N ILE A 69 -17.65 -2.80 -6.14
CA ILE A 69 -17.13 -1.75 -5.26
C ILE A 69 -18.19 -1.30 -4.26
N LEU A 70 -19.41 -1.04 -4.73
CA LEU A 70 -20.52 -0.64 -3.85
C LEU A 70 -20.89 -1.74 -2.86
N SER A 71 -20.98 -2.98 -3.29
CA SER A 71 -21.22 -4.15 -2.42
C SER A 71 -20.14 -4.29 -1.35
N ASN A 72 -18.86 -4.07 -1.70
CA ASN A 72 -17.77 -4.11 -0.72
C ASN A 72 -17.87 -2.98 0.31
N ILE A 73 -18.32 -1.78 -0.10
CA ILE A 73 -18.54 -0.65 0.82
C ILE A 73 -19.66 -0.99 1.80
N GLU A 74 -20.80 -1.47 1.31
CA GLU A 74 -21.94 -1.81 2.17
C GLU A 74 -21.61 -2.98 3.12
N PHE A 75 -20.87 -3.97 2.63
CA PHE A 75 -20.39 -5.04 3.49
C PHE A 75 -19.44 -4.52 4.58
N CYS A 76 -18.49 -3.63 4.25
CA CYS A 76 -17.59 -3.03 5.22
C CYS A 76 -18.36 -2.21 6.28
N LYS A 77 -19.34 -1.43 5.87
CA LYS A 77 -20.19 -0.66 6.80
C LYS A 77 -20.94 -1.56 7.79
N LYS A 78 -21.55 -2.64 7.29
CA LYS A 78 -22.24 -3.62 8.12
C LYS A 78 -21.30 -4.26 9.12
N ASP A 79 -20.15 -4.75 8.65
CA ASP A 79 -19.14 -5.41 9.47
C ASP A 79 -18.56 -4.45 10.53
N LEU A 80 -18.28 -3.20 10.15
CA LEU A 80 -17.82 -2.15 11.06
C LEU A 80 -18.81 -1.87 12.18
N LYS A 81 -20.10 -1.79 11.83
CA LYS A 81 -21.19 -1.58 12.80
C LYS A 81 -21.32 -2.75 13.77
N GLU A 82 -21.29 -3.99 13.27
CA GLU A 82 -21.40 -5.21 14.07
C GLU A 82 -20.21 -5.39 15.03
N TYR A 83 -19.01 -5.09 14.55
CA TYR A 83 -17.80 -5.20 15.37
C TYR A 83 -17.70 -4.10 16.43
N ASN A 84 -18.21 -2.91 16.13
CA ASN A 84 -18.21 -1.72 17.00
C ASN A 84 -16.83 -1.44 17.62
N PRO A 85 -15.83 -1.02 16.81
CA PRO A 85 -14.48 -0.77 17.29
C PRO A 85 -14.37 0.53 18.08
N ASP A 86 -13.31 0.66 18.88
CA ASP A 86 -12.94 1.91 19.56
C ASP A 86 -12.31 2.92 18.58
N ALA A 87 -11.66 2.43 17.52
CA ALA A 87 -11.05 3.27 16.49
C ALA A 87 -11.07 2.60 15.11
N LEU A 88 -11.34 3.41 14.08
CA LEU A 88 -11.15 3.06 12.67
C LEU A 88 -9.84 3.67 12.17
N ILE A 89 -8.95 2.83 11.64
CA ILE A 89 -7.66 3.25 11.07
C ILE A 89 -7.69 3.00 9.56
N LEU A 90 -7.47 4.06 8.79
CA LEU A 90 -7.49 4.04 7.33
C LEU A 90 -6.08 4.26 6.80
N ILE A 91 -5.70 3.51 5.76
CA ILE A 91 -4.43 3.69 5.08
C ILE A 91 -4.64 3.84 3.58
N ASP A 92 -4.13 4.92 2.98
CA ASP A 92 -4.29 5.25 1.56
C ASP A 92 -5.71 4.95 1.02
N TYR A 93 -5.86 4.35 -0.17
CA TYR A 93 -7.12 3.84 -0.75
C TYR A 93 -8.32 4.82 -0.67
N PRO A 94 -8.16 6.09 -1.09
CA PRO A 94 -9.10 7.16 -0.76
C PRO A 94 -10.50 6.98 -1.35
N GLY A 95 -10.62 6.30 -2.49
CA GLY A 95 -11.91 6.07 -3.13
C GLY A 95 -12.88 5.21 -2.30
N PHE A 96 -12.35 4.34 -1.48
CA PHE A 96 -13.09 3.49 -0.54
C PHE A 96 -13.07 4.11 0.87
N ASN A 97 -11.89 4.41 1.38
CA ASN A 97 -11.65 4.83 2.75
C ASN A 97 -12.40 6.10 3.14
N LEU A 98 -12.51 7.11 2.27
CA LEU A 98 -13.29 8.33 2.57
C LEU A 98 -14.79 8.08 2.67
N LYS A 99 -15.34 7.06 1.97
CA LYS A 99 -16.74 6.66 2.12
C LYS A 99 -16.99 5.94 3.44
N ILE A 100 -16.02 5.12 3.87
CA ILE A 100 -16.08 4.43 5.17
C ILE A 100 -15.89 5.45 6.30
N ALA A 101 -14.94 6.40 6.17
CA ALA A 101 -14.74 7.48 7.13
C ALA A 101 -16.02 8.29 7.36
N LYS A 102 -16.70 8.68 6.26
CA LYS A 102 -17.98 9.38 6.34
C LYS A 102 -19.00 8.58 7.17
N TYR A 103 -19.23 7.32 6.83
CA TYR A 103 -20.17 6.46 7.52
C TYR A 103 -19.82 6.27 9.00
N ALA A 104 -18.53 5.98 9.28
CA ALA A 104 -18.04 5.78 10.62
C ALA A 104 -18.25 7.03 11.50
N LYS A 105 -18.04 8.22 10.91
CA LYS A 105 -18.19 9.49 11.64
C LYS A 105 -19.64 9.92 11.82
N GLU A 106 -20.44 9.90 10.73
CA GLU A 106 -21.80 10.43 10.75
C GLU A 106 -22.81 9.47 11.39
N GLU A 107 -22.66 8.14 11.19
CA GLU A 107 -23.66 7.16 11.63
C GLU A 107 -23.24 6.40 12.91
N LEU A 108 -21.93 6.24 13.15
CA LEU A 108 -21.44 5.46 14.29
C LEU A 108 -20.71 6.29 15.35
N GLY A 109 -20.38 7.56 15.06
CA GLY A 109 -19.65 8.43 15.99
C GLY A 109 -18.22 7.95 16.31
N LEU A 110 -17.64 7.09 15.48
CA LEU A 110 -16.33 6.48 15.73
C LEU A 110 -15.19 7.49 15.64
N ARG A 111 -14.12 7.21 16.36
CA ARG A 111 -12.82 7.86 16.17
C ARG A 111 -12.18 7.35 14.88
N VAL A 112 -11.93 8.26 13.94
CA VAL A 112 -11.37 7.95 12.63
C VAL A 112 -9.96 8.50 12.51
N ILE A 113 -9.01 7.62 12.23
CA ILE A 113 -7.58 7.93 12.10
C ILE A 113 -7.17 7.63 10.66
N TYR A 114 -6.50 8.58 10.00
CA TYR A 114 -5.89 8.34 8.70
C TYR A 114 -4.37 8.26 8.86
N TYR A 115 -3.87 7.04 8.86
CA TYR A 115 -2.43 6.74 8.82
C TYR A 115 -2.00 6.57 7.37
N ILE A 116 -0.99 7.31 6.93
CA ILE A 116 -0.56 7.44 5.53
C ILE A 116 -1.74 7.96 4.67
N PRO A 117 -2.08 9.24 4.79
CA PRO A 117 -3.18 9.83 4.03
C PRO A 117 -2.90 9.81 2.53
N PRO A 118 -3.94 9.86 1.69
CA PRO A 118 -3.77 9.87 0.24
C PRO A 118 -3.03 11.13 -0.22
N LYS A 119 -2.28 11.00 -1.31
CA LYS A 119 -1.49 12.10 -1.91
C LYS A 119 -2.39 13.13 -2.61
N ILE A 120 -3.33 13.73 -1.86
CA ILE A 120 -4.28 14.70 -2.39
C ILE A 120 -3.63 16.00 -2.82
N TRP A 121 -2.44 16.31 -2.31
CA TRP A 121 -1.62 17.43 -2.74
C TRP A 121 -1.11 17.31 -4.18
N ALA A 122 -1.03 16.10 -4.73
CA ALA A 122 -0.62 15.85 -6.12
C ALA A 122 -1.81 15.94 -7.10
N TRP A 123 -3.02 15.54 -6.65
CA TRP A 123 -4.23 15.56 -7.45
C TRP A 123 -5.47 15.35 -6.57
N LYS A 124 -6.63 15.88 -6.99
CA LYS A 124 -7.90 15.80 -6.23
C LYS A 124 -7.81 16.43 -4.83
N GLU A 125 -7.20 17.61 -4.77
CA GLU A 125 -7.05 18.41 -3.54
C GLU A 125 -8.39 18.65 -2.81
N HIS A 126 -9.52 18.75 -3.55
CA HIS A 126 -10.86 18.90 -2.98
C HIS A 126 -11.25 17.80 -1.96
N ARG A 127 -10.54 16.67 -1.95
CA ARG A 127 -10.74 15.60 -0.95
C ARG A 127 -10.32 16.00 0.46
N VAL A 128 -9.56 17.09 0.60
CA VAL A 128 -9.18 17.63 1.91
C VAL A 128 -10.42 17.99 2.74
N GLU A 129 -11.49 18.44 2.09
CA GLU A 129 -12.74 18.78 2.79
C GLU A 129 -13.40 17.53 3.42
N GLN A 130 -13.28 16.37 2.78
CA GLN A 130 -13.78 15.13 3.35
C GLN A 130 -12.90 14.66 4.53
N ILE A 131 -11.58 14.82 4.41
CA ILE A 131 -10.65 14.52 5.51
C ILE A 131 -10.95 15.43 6.69
N LYS A 132 -11.07 16.75 6.46
CA LYS A 132 -11.41 17.74 7.49
C LYS A 132 -12.71 17.41 8.23
N LYS A 133 -13.70 16.89 7.50
CA LYS A 133 -15.03 16.62 8.07
C LYS A 133 -15.11 15.28 8.78
N TYR A 134 -14.43 14.25 8.30
CA TYR A 134 -14.66 12.87 8.71
C TYR A 134 -13.48 12.18 9.40
N VAL A 135 -12.31 12.84 9.50
CA VAL A 135 -11.13 12.27 10.10
C VAL A 135 -10.72 13.10 11.32
N ASP A 136 -10.52 12.44 12.45
CA ASP A 136 -10.13 13.10 13.70
C ASP A 136 -8.61 13.32 13.77
N GLU A 137 -7.82 12.38 13.21
CA GLU A 137 -6.37 12.44 13.27
C GLU A 137 -5.75 12.03 11.93
N VAL A 138 -4.78 12.83 11.48
CA VAL A 138 -4.01 12.58 10.24
C VAL A 138 -2.56 12.37 10.60
N TYR A 139 -2.01 11.21 10.27
CA TYR A 139 -0.61 10.85 10.46
C TYR A 139 0.11 10.79 9.12
N ALA A 140 0.81 11.88 8.80
CA ALA A 140 1.50 12.10 7.54
C ALA A 140 2.90 11.48 7.53
N ILE A 141 3.35 11.04 6.35
CA ILE A 141 4.67 10.41 6.16
C ILE A 141 5.68 11.30 5.42
N PHE A 142 5.24 12.46 4.93
CA PHE A 142 6.13 13.47 4.37
C PHE A 142 6.03 14.77 5.18
N PRO A 143 7.16 15.43 5.50
CA PRO A 143 7.15 16.66 6.29
C PRO A 143 6.27 17.77 5.71
N PHE A 144 6.31 17.96 4.38
CA PHE A 144 5.55 19.01 3.68
C PHE A 144 4.02 18.79 3.72
N GLU A 145 3.56 17.58 4.00
CA GLU A 145 2.12 17.30 4.12
C GLU A 145 1.52 18.01 5.34
N VAL A 146 2.31 18.24 6.38
CA VAL A 146 1.85 18.98 7.58
C VAL A 146 1.44 20.39 7.19
N ASP A 147 2.29 21.10 6.43
CA ASP A 147 2.02 22.46 5.95
C ASP A 147 0.86 22.49 4.96
N PHE A 148 0.78 21.46 4.08
CA PHE A 148 -0.33 21.32 3.16
C PHE A 148 -1.67 21.19 3.90
N TYR A 149 -1.77 20.29 4.85
CA TYR A 149 -2.99 20.10 5.64
C TYR A 149 -3.32 21.32 6.50
N ALA A 150 -2.31 21.99 7.08
CA ALA A 150 -2.51 23.20 7.88
C ALA A 150 -3.14 24.34 7.07
N LYS A 151 -2.75 24.53 5.80
CA LYS A 151 -3.36 25.51 4.88
C LYS A 151 -4.86 25.31 4.68
N HIS A 152 -5.33 24.08 4.82
CA HIS A 152 -6.75 23.71 4.73
C HIS A 152 -7.46 23.63 6.09
N GLY A 153 -6.77 24.01 7.17
CA GLY A 153 -7.32 23.97 8.53
C GLY A 153 -7.49 22.52 9.07
N VAL A 154 -6.66 21.58 8.61
CA VAL A 154 -6.56 20.20 9.10
C VAL A 154 -5.25 20.04 9.85
N LYS A 155 -5.32 19.54 11.09
CA LYS A 155 -4.13 19.21 11.87
C LYS A 155 -3.59 17.85 11.43
N ALA A 156 -2.37 17.83 10.91
CA ALA A 156 -1.66 16.60 10.59
C ALA A 156 -0.39 16.49 11.47
N THR A 157 -0.04 15.27 11.83
CA THR A 157 1.19 14.97 12.59
C THR A 157 2.14 14.19 11.68
N TYR A 158 3.36 14.67 11.51
CA TYR A 158 4.41 13.93 10.82
C TYR A 158 4.94 12.81 11.72
N VAL A 159 4.88 11.57 11.24
CA VAL A 159 5.26 10.37 12.00
C VAL A 159 6.47 9.63 11.41
N GLY A 160 7.11 10.24 10.42
CA GLY A 160 8.20 9.61 9.68
C GLY A 160 7.70 8.71 8.53
N ASN A 161 8.61 8.44 7.60
CA ASN A 161 8.29 7.59 6.46
C ASN A 161 8.66 6.12 6.76
N PRO A 162 7.69 5.19 6.77
CA PRO A 162 7.95 3.79 7.09
C PRO A 162 8.89 3.08 6.09
N CYS A 163 9.07 3.62 4.88
CA CYS A 163 10.06 3.11 3.94
C CYS A 163 11.48 3.34 4.42
N VAL A 164 11.76 4.48 5.08
CA VAL A 164 13.09 4.77 5.66
C VAL A 164 13.46 3.71 6.68
N GLN A 165 12.54 3.40 7.60
CA GLN A 165 12.76 2.35 8.59
C GLN A 165 13.04 0.99 7.95
N SER A 166 12.30 0.65 6.88
CA SER A 166 12.51 -0.61 6.14
C SER A 166 13.90 -0.67 5.50
N ILE A 167 14.39 0.47 4.97
CA ILE A 167 15.71 0.56 4.36
C ILE A 167 16.81 0.42 5.42
N LEU A 168 16.66 1.11 6.56
CA LEU A 168 17.65 1.08 7.65
C LEU A 168 17.75 -0.30 8.33
N GLN A 169 16.65 -1.06 8.33
CA GLN A 169 16.59 -2.39 8.95
C GLN A 169 16.91 -3.55 7.99
N ARG A 170 17.13 -3.26 6.71
CA ARG A 170 17.46 -4.31 5.73
C ARG A 170 18.89 -4.79 5.92
N ASN A 171 19.09 -6.08 5.76
CA ASN A 171 20.43 -6.63 5.54
C ASN A 171 20.88 -6.29 4.12
N ILE A 172 22.04 -5.65 4.01
CA ILE A 172 22.65 -5.35 2.71
C ILE A 172 23.53 -6.53 2.33
N THR A 173 23.18 -7.24 1.27
CA THR A 173 24.02 -8.28 0.69
C THR A 173 25.25 -7.63 0.04
N PRO A 174 26.48 -8.06 0.38
CA PRO A 174 27.69 -7.57 -0.29
C PRO A 174 27.63 -7.78 -1.80
N LYS A 175 28.27 -6.88 -2.56
CA LYS A 175 28.24 -6.90 -4.03
C LYS A 175 28.63 -8.27 -4.60
N GLU A 176 29.75 -8.82 -4.14
CA GLU A 176 30.30 -10.10 -4.62
C GLU A 176 29.32 -11.27 -4.38
N GLU A 177 28.71 -11.29 -3.19
CA GLU A 177 27.71 -12.28 -2.85
C GLU A 177 26.43 -12.11 -3.70
N PHE A 178 25.98 -10.88 -3.93
CA PHE A 178 24.84 -10.58 -4.80
C PHE A 178 25.11 -11.07 -6.25
N LEU A 179 26.29 -10.75 -6.81
CA LEU A 179 26.66 -11.19 -8.14
C LEU A 179 26.68 -12.72 -8.24
N LYS A 180 27.30 -13.40 -7.27
CA LYS A 180 27.37 -14.86 -7.22
C LYS A 180 25.99 -15.50 -7.13
N ASN A 181 25.15 -15.03 -6.21
CA ASN A 181 23.81 -15.61 -5.95
C ASN A 181 22.87 -15.46 -7.15
N ASN A 182 23.10 -14.46 -8.01
CA ASN A 182 22.26 -14.17 -9.17
C ASN A 182 22.93 -14.53 -10.51
N ALA A 183 24.09 -15.23 -10.49
CA ALA A 183 24.86 -15.57 -11.68
C ALA A 183 25.12 -14.35 -12.59
N LEU A 184 25.56 -13.25 -11.97
CA LEU A 184 25.87 -11.99 -12.63
C LEU A 184 27.38 -11.83 -12.80
N GLU A 185 27.79 -11.10 -13.84
CA GLU A 185 29.16 -10.72 -14.08
C GLU A 185 29.53 -9.45 -13.25
N ASP A 186 30.84 -9.19 -13.11
CA ASP A 186 31.30 -7.93 -12.52
C ASP A 186 31.31 -6.82 -13.58
N LYS A 187 30.11 -6.46 -14.03
CA LYS A 187 29.79 -5.36 -14.94
C LYS A 187 28.88 -4.36 -14.29
N PRO A 188 28.79 -3.12 -14.79
CA PRO A 188 27.79 -2.18 -14.34
C PRO A 188 26.36 -2.75 -14.48
N ILE A 189 25.59 -2.65 -13.40
CA ILE A 189 24.20 -3.15 -13.34
C ILE A 189 23.25 -2.00 -13.60
N VAL A 190 22.31 -2.23 -14.52
CA VAL A 190 21.12 -1.39 -14.68
C VAL A 190 19.93 -2.14 -14.11
N ALA A 191 19.41 -1.66 -12.99
CA ALA A 191 18.21 -2.23 -12.37
C ALA A 191 16.94 -1.78 -13.12
N LEU A 192 16.18 -2.74 -13.60
CA LEU A 192 14.89 -2.53 -14.24
C LEU A 192 13.78 -2.78 -13.23
N LEU A 193 12.94 -1.78 -13.01
CA LEU A 193 11.86 -1.81 -12.02
C LEU A 193 10.51 -1.85 -12.75
N PRO A 194 9.96 -3.04 -13.03
CA PRO A 194 8.76 -3.19 -13.88
C PRO A 194 7.47 -2.76 -13.19
N GLY A 195 7.53 -2.46 -11.89
CA GLY A 195 6.37 -2.13 -11.08
C GLY A 195 5.89 -3.28 -10.19
N SER A 196 4.90 -2.98 -9.38
CA SER A 196 4.34 -3.91 -8.38
C SER A 196 2.96 -4.48 -8.77
N ARG A 197 2.48 -4.16 -9.98
CA ARG A 197 1.17 -4.57 -10.49
C ARG A 197 1.30 -5.33 -11.80
N ALA A 198 0.44 -6.33 -12.00
CA ALA A 198 0.44 -7.16 -13.22
C ALA A 198 0.41 -6.34 -14.52
N GLN A 199 -0.37 -5.25 -14.56
CA GLN A 199 -0.47 -4.38 -15.73
C GLN A 199 0.82 -3.58 -15.97
N GLU A 200 1.45 -3.10 -14.91
CA GLU A 200 2.73 -2.38 -14.99
C GLU A 200 3.82 -3.30 -15.55
N VAL A 201 3.92 -4.52 -15.02
CA VAL A 201 4.88 -5.53 -15.51
C VAL A 201 4.65 -5.84 -17.00
N LYS A 202 3.40 -6.13 -17.39
CA LYS A 202 3.05 -6.42 -18.78
C LYS A 202 3.40 -5.29 -19.74
N SER A 203 3.22 -4.03 -19.34
CA SER A 203 3.52 -2.88 -20.20
C SER A 203 5.02 -2.55 -20.24
N SER A 204 5.77 -2.86 -19.17
CA SER A 204 7.20 -2.53 -19.07
C SER A 204 8.10 -3.57 -19.73
N LEU A 205 7.77 -4.85 -19.65
CA LEU A 205 8.61 -5.93 -20.17
C LEU A 205 9.00 -5.78 -21.66
N PRO A 206 8.09 -5.46 -22.60
CA PRO A 206 8.45 -5.26 -24.00
C PRO A 206 9.46 -4.13 -24.19
N ILE A 207 9.35 -3.05 -23.40
CA ILE A 207 10.28 -1.91 -23.44
C ILE A 207 11.65 -2.34 -22.94
N TYR A 208 11.71 -3.10 -21.85
CA TYR A 208 12.96 -3.56 -21.26
C TYR A 208 13.69 -4.56 -22.16
N LYS A 209 12.96 -5.46 -22.82
CA LYS A 209 13.53 -6.38 -23.82
C LYS A 209 14.20 -5.63 -24.98
N ALA A 210 13.64 -4.49 -25.39
CA ALA A 210 14.22 -3.67 -26.45
C ALA A 210 15.56 -3.00 -26.05
N LEU A 211 15.94 -3.00 -24.76
CA LEU A 211 17.26 -2.55 -24.30
C LEU A 211 18.36 -3.60 -24.49
N LEU A 212 17.98 -4.87 -24.67
CA LEU A 212 18.94 -5.94 -24.93
C LEU A 212 19.50 -5.80 -26.34
N GLY A 213 20.81 -5.59 -26.47
CA GLY A 213 21.46 -5.46 -27.76
C GLY A 213 22.86 -4.85 -27.65
N GLU A 214 23.57 -4.80 -28.81
CA GLU A 214 24.95 -4.36 -28.92
C GLU A 214 25.22 -2.96 -28.33
N LYS A 215 24.25 -2.05 -28.40
CA LYS A 215 24.40 -0.69 -27.88
C LYS A 215 24.71 -0.63 -26.38
N PHE A 216 24.27 -1.64 -25.63
CA PHE A 216 24.38 -1.67 -24.18
C PHE A 216 25.14 -2.90 -23.66
N LYS A 217 26.00 -3.51 -24.49
CA LYS A 217 26.77 -4.73 -24.16
C LYS A 217 27.69 -4.60 -22.95
N ASP A 218 28.11 -3.38 -22.62
CA ASP A 218 28.97 -3.13 -21.46
C ASP A 218 28.17 -3.07 -20.11
N TYR A 219 26.86 -3.18 -20.18
CA TYR A 219 25.97 -3.22 -19.04
C TYR A 219 25.30 -4.60 -18.91
N GLN A 220 24.92 -4.95 -17.71
CA GLN A 220 24.00 -6.07 -17.48
C GLN A 220 22.69 -5.56 -16.88
N PHE A 221 21.58 -6.06 -17.41
CA PHE A 221 20.24 -5.65 -17.00
C PHE A 221 19.67 -6.67 -16.02
N VAL A 222 19.20 -6.17 -14.89
CA VAL A 222 18.64 -6.99 -13.80
C VAL A 222 17.22 -6.54 -13.54
N LEU A 223 16.27 -7.44 -13.70
CA LEU A 223 14.84 -7.19 -13.50
C LEU A 223 14.45 -7.50 -12.06
N ALA A 224 14.12 -6.48 -11.30
CA ALA A 224 13.65 -6.64 -9.91
C ALA A 224 12.22 -7.18 -9.88
N ALA A 225 12.07 -8.47 -9.57
CA ALA A 225 10.78 -9.10 -9.42
C ALA A 225 10.16 -8.81 -8.03
N THR A 226 8.85 -8.87 -7.92
CA THR A 226 8.14 -8.72 -6.66
C THR A 226 7.20 -9.89 -6.41
N SER A 227 7.11 -10.33 -5.16
CA SER A 227 6.13 -11.36 -4.74
C SER A 227 4.68 -10.90 -4.84
N ALA A 228 4.42 -9.62 -5.05
CA ALA A 228 3.07 -9.08 -5.26
C ALA A 228 2.48 -9.44 -6.63
N VAL A 229 3.34 -9.85 -7.57
CA VAL A 229 2.97 -10.23 -8.95
C VAL A 229 3.26 -11.71 -9.16
N LYS A 230 2.36 -12.40 -9.85
CA LYS A 230 2.53 -13.83 -10.14
C LYS A 230 3.79 -14.07 -10.97
N PRO A 231 4.62 -15.08 -10.63
CA PRO A 231 5.86 -15.39 -11.34
C PRO A 231 5.69 -15.61 -12.85
N GLU A 232 4.55 -16.17 -13.28
CA GLU A 232 4.25 -16.44 -14.67
C GLU A 232 4.23 -15.17 -15.55
N LEU A 233 4.00 -14.00 -14.94
CA LEU A 233 4.02 -12.72 -15.67
C LEU A 233 5.44 -12.29 -16.06
N TYR A 234 6.45 -12.89 -15.46
CA TYR A 234 7.86 -12.65 -15.82
C TYR A 234 8.40 -13.67 -16.83
N SER A 235 7.62 -14.68 -17.25
CA SER A 235 8.02 -15.68 -18.25
C SER A 235 8.46 -15.05 -19.57
N ASP A 236 7.89 -13.92 -19.93
CA ASP A 236 8.25 -13.15 -21.13
C ASP A 236 9.48 -12.26 -20.96
N ALA A 237 10.20 -12.32 -19.83
CA ALA A 237 11.39 -11.50 -19.60
C ALA A 237 12.55 -11.84 -20.57
N GLY A 238 12.54 -13.04 -21.18
CA GLY A 238 13.59 -13.48 -22.09
C GLY A 238 14.93 -13.61 -21.37
N ASP A 239 15.98 -12.98 -21.90
CA ASP A 239 17.35 -13.03 -21.34
C ASP A 239 17.58 -12.06 -20.17
N LEU A 240 16.56 -11.32 -19.72
CA LEU A 240 16.66 -10.47 -18.54
C LEU A 240 16.84 -11.33 -17.28
N LYS A 241 17.87 -11.03 -16.49
CA LYS A 241 18.11 -11.69 -15.21
C LYS A 241 17.10 -11.22 -14.17
N LEU A 242 16.35 -12.15 -13.60
CA LEU A 242 15.39 -11.88 -12.51
C LEU A 242 16.10 -11.94 -11.15
N VAL A 243 15.82 -10.97 -10.27
CA VAL A 243 16.26 -10.91 -8.87
C VAL A 243 15.11 -10.50 -7.95
#